data_f3e91f6d17400d94682436ed6f0be9f2
#
_entry.id   f3e91f6d17400d94682436ed6f0be9f2
#
_cell.length_a   1.000
_cell.length_b   1.000
_cell.length_c   1.000
_cell.angle_alpha   90.00
_cell.angle_beta   90.00
_cell.angle_gamma   90.00
#
_symmetry.space_group_name_H-M   'P 1'
#
loop_
_entity.id
_entity.type
_entity.pdbx_description
1 polymer ?
#
loop_
_entity_poly.entity_id
_entity_poly.type
_entity_poly.pdbx_seq_one_letter_code
_entity_poly.pdbx_strand_id
1 'polypeptide(L)'
;MATTLDIFIHMDAVNRNEWQGAADDRPLTEAGKKQAERMAEMLGAQKVDGIFSSPAARCRESLEPLARRSGVQVEVLPGFKDTLGYKAPAGWENPNREGPDPLGGAESAGSAFAALRQIQAKVPDGRAVLCSYGDIVPALMAFLSGANGTHMPARNNKKGAVFTVVIDGDKASLSGADAPADFPQ
;
A
#
# COMPACT_ATOMS: atom_id res chain seq x y z
N MET A 1 -20.79 10.28 0.09
CA MET A 1 -19.90 10.14 1.28
C MET A 1 -18.59 9.58 0.80
N ALA A 2 -17.52 10.39 0.88
CA ALA A 2 -16.24 10.05 0.26
C ALA A 2 -15.16 9.69 1.29
N THR A 3 -14.57 8.51 1.16
CA THR A 3 -13.37 8.13 1.92
C THR A 3 -12.13 8.52 1.14
N THR A 4 -11.23 9.26 1.76
CA THR A 4 -9.91 9.55 1.22
C THR A 4 -8.90 8.55 1.79
N LEU A 5 -8.16 7.86 0.94
CA LEU A 5 -7.13 6.92 1.35
C LEU A 5 -5.78 7.33 0.75
N ASP A 6 -4.84 7.69 1.61
CA ASP A 6 -3.46 7.91 1.24
C ASP A 6 -2.67 6.59 1.37
N ILE A 7 -2.05 6.17 0.28
CA ILE A 7 -1.34 4.90 0.17
C ILE A 7 0.12 5.18 -0.13
N PHE A 8 1.01 4.55 0.62
CA PHE A 8 2.44 4.59 0.33
C PHE A 8 3.09 3.20 0.46
N ILE A 9 4.22 3.03 -0.20
CA ILE A 9 5.03 1.82 -0.11
C ILE A 9 5.94 1.93 1.11
N HIS A 10 6.08 0.83 1.88
CA HIS A 10 6.92 0.79 3.07
C HIS A 10 8.28 1.48 2.86
N MET A 11 8.82 2.05 3.93
CA MET A 11 10.10 2.73 3.95
C MET A 11 11.26 1.75 3.73
N ASP A 12 12.49 2.26 3.70
CA ASP A 12 13.66 1.42 3.46
C ASP A 12 13.75 0.29 4.49
N ALA A 13 14.00 -0.92 4.01
CA ALA A 13 14.02 -2.12 4.84
C ALA A 13 15.30 -2.92 4.59
N VAL A 14 15.70 -3.71 5.57
CA VAL A 14 16.88 -4.59 5.47
C VAL A 14 16.86 -5.31 4.13
N ASN A 15 18.02 -5.46 3.50
CA ASN A 15 18.12 -6.08 2.19
C ASN A 15 17.54 -7.50 2.19
N ARG A 16 16.67 -7.78 1.24
CA ARG A 16 15.98 -9.09 1.14
C ARG A 16 16.96 -10.26 1.05
N ASN A 17 18.09 -10.07 0.36
CA ASN A 17 19.07 -11.13 0.15
C ASN A 17 19.96 -11.38 1.38
N GLU A 18 19.99 -10.43 2.31
CA GLU A 18 20.76 -10.50 3.56
C GLU A 18 19.91 -10.96 4.75
N TRP A 19 18.58 -10.87 4.62
CA TRP A 19 17.64 -11.25 5.66
C TRP A 19 17.48 -12.77 5.75
N GLN A 20 17.73 -13.35 6.94
CA GLN A 20 17.67 -14.80 7.18
C GLN A 20 16.33 -15.26 7.80
N GLY A 21 15.47 -14.34 8.20
CA GLY A 21 14.17 -14.64 8.79
C GLY A 21 13.05 -14.80 7.78
N ALA A 22 11.82 -14.94 8.26
CA ALA A 22 10.64 -14.94 7.41
C ALA A 22 10.50 -13.58 6.68
N ALA A 23 10.01 -13.60 5.45
CA ALA A 23 9.93 -12.39 4.62
C ALA A 23 9.07 -11.29 5.25
N ASP A 24 8.01 -11.68 6.00
CA ASP A 24 7.12 -10.76 6.66
C ASP A 24 7.73 -10.13 7.93
N ASP A 25 8.74 -10.76 8.54
CA ASP A 25 9.43 -10.25 9.73
C ASP A 25 10.60 -9.31 9.41
N ARG A 26 10.90 -9.09 8.13
CA ARG A 26 11.97 -8.21 7.68
C ARG A 26 11.71 -6.76 8.10
N PRO A 27 12.57 -6.17 8.96
CA PRO A 27 12.34 -4.86 9.56
C PRO A 27 12.83 -3.70 8.67
N LEU A 28 12.53 -2.48 9.09
CA LEU A 28 13.13 -1.27 8.52
C LEU A 28 14.62 -1.17 8.88
N THR A 29 15.37 -0.49 8.02
CA THR A 29 16.71 0.01 8.35
C THR A 29 16.62 1.26 9.22
N GLU A 30 17.75 1.72 9.76
CA GLU A 30 17.80 3.01 10.46
C GLU A 30 17.44 4.19 9.53
N ALA A 31 17.80 4.11 8.24
CA ALA A 31 17.34 5.07 7.24
C ALA A 31 15.82 4.99 7.05
N GLY A 32 15.27 3.78 6.98
CA GLY A 32 13.82 3.57 6.88
C GLY A 32 13.04 4.10 8.07
N LYS A 33 13.58 4.00 9.28
CA LYS A 33 12.96 4.59 10.48
C LYS A 33 12.90 6.12 10.40
N LYS A 34 13.97 6.78 9.92
CA LYS A 34 13.97 8.23 9.68
C LYS A 34 12.98 8.63 8.59
N GLN A 35 12.88 7.84 7.54
CA GLN A 35 11.87 8.03 6.50
C GLN A 35 10.45 7.90 7.05
N ALA A 36 10.20 6.94 7.95
CA ALA A 36 8.90 6.75 8.59
C ALA A 36 8.51 7.95 9.47
N GLU A 37 9.45 8.52 10.24
CA GLU A 37 9.22 9.74 11.02
C GLU A 37 8.85 10.91 10.08
N ARG A 38 9.58 11.12 8.98
CA ARG A 38 9.28 12.17 8.01
C ARG A 38 7.92 11.98 7.34
N MET A 39 7.57 10.73 7.00
CA MET A 39 6.25 10.39 6.46
C MET A 39 5.14 10.71 7.47
N ALA A 40 5.35 10.41 8.74
CA ALA A 40 4.40 10.72 9.79
C ALA A 40 4.19 12.24 9.97
N GLU A 41 5.22 13.06 9.78
CA GLU A 41 5.09 14.52 9.78
C GLU A 41 4.21 15.00 8.62
N MET A 42 4.49 14.48 7.42
CA MET A 42 3.76 14.85 6.21
C MET A 42 2.27 14.45 6.29
N LEU A 43 1.99 13.20 6.59
CA LEU A 43 0.64 12.67 6.64
C LEU A 43 -0.13 13.12 7.87
N GLY A 44 0.56 13.31 8.99
CA GLY A 44 -0.01 13.79 10.24
C GLY A 44 -0.31 15.28 10.30
N ALA A 45 0.02 16.05 9.25
CA ALA A 45 -0.35 17.47 9.13
C ALA A 45 -1.88 17.67 8.99
N GLN A 46 -2.59 16.63 8.58
CA GLN A 46 -4.04 16.59 8.52
C GLN A 46 -4.57 15.49 9.43
N LYS A 47 -5.85 15.62 9.83
CA LYS A 47 -6.51 14.58 10.64
C LYS A 47 -6.47 13.23 9.92
N VAL A 48 -6.15 12.18 10.66
CA VAL A 48 -6.19 10.78 10.22
C VAL A 48 -7.24 10.06 11.05
N ASP A 49 -8.22 9.44 10.42
CA ASP A 49 -9.32 8.75 11.06
C ASP A 49 -9.11 7.21 11.12
N GLY A 50 -8.20 6.68 10.30
CA GLY A 50 -7.83 5.27 10.29
C GLY A 50 -6.42 5.04 9.74
N ILE A 51 -5.71 4.07 10.30
CA ILE A 51 -4.37 3.67 9.86
C ILE A 51 -4.36 2.17 9.61
N PHE A 52 -3.97 1.77 8.41
CA PHE A 52 -4.02 0.39 7.95
C PHE A 52 -2.68 -0.07 7.41
N SER A 53 -2.37 -1.35 7.62
CA SER A 53 -1.10 -1.94 7.21
C SER A 53 -1.29 -3.29 6.52
N SER A 54 -0.44 -3.58 5.56
CA SER A 54 -0.12 -4.97 5.20
C SER A 54 0.49 -5.72 6.38
N PRO A 55 0.46 -7.07 6.39
CA PRO A 55 0.94 -7.86 7.53
C PRO A 55 2.43 -7.71 7.86
N ALA A 56 3.29 -7.36 6.90
CA ALA A 56 4.74 -7.33 7.12
C ALA A 56 5.20 -6.29 8.14
N ALA A 57 6.24 -6.64 8.91
CA ALA A 57 6.87 -5.79 9.90
C ALA A 57 7.25 -4.42 9.33
N ARG A 58 7.91 -4.39 8.17
CA ARG A 58 8.33 -3.14 7.50
C ARG A 58 7.17 -2.19 7.16
N CYS A 59 5.97 -2.72 6.89
CA CYS A 59 4.78 -1.88 6.66
C CYS A 59 4.24 -1.32 7.98
N ARG A 60 4.15 -2.14 9.01
CA ARG A 60 3.71 -1.73 10.34
C ARG A 60 4.66 -0.70 10.95
N GLU A 61 5.96 -0.98 10.92
CA GLU A 61 7.00 -0.08 11.42
C GLU A 61 7.01 1.28 10.68
N SER A 62 6.67 1.29 9.38
CA SER A 62 6.53 2.54 8.60
C SER A 62 5.39 3.43 9.09
N LEU A 63 4.41 2.86 9.80
CA LEU A 63 3.21 3.56 10.30
C LEU A 63 3.28 3.89 11.80
N GLU A 64 4.17 3.25 12.56
CA GLU A 64 4.28 3.48 14.00
C GLU A 64 4.44 4.95 14.40
N PRO A 65 5.30 5.77 13.72
CA PRO A 65 5.42 7.17 14.06
C PRO A 65 4.10 7.94 13.83
N LEU A 66 3.37 7.63 12.76
CA LEU A 66 2.07 8.26 12.48
C LEU A 66 1.03 7.85 13.52
N ALA A 67 1.00 6.59 13.92
CA ALA A 67 0.10 6.10 14.97
C ALA A 67 0.35 6.81 16.31
N ARG A 68 1.62 6.98 16.70
CA ARG A 68 1.98 7.73 17.91
C ARG A 68 1.54 9.19 17.87
N ARG A 69 1.69 9.84 16.70
CA ARG A 69 1.31 11.27 16.52
C ARG A 69 -0.19 11.50 16.53
N SER A 70 -0.94 10.63 15.87
CA SER A 70 -2.39 10.78 15.69
C SER A 70 -3.23 10.19 16.82
N GLY A 71 -2.65 9.27 17.61
CA GLY A 71 -3.39 8.47 18.59
C GLY A 71 -4.24 7.37 17.97
N VAL A 72 -4.16 7.15 16.65
CA VAL A 72 -4.92 6.13 15.91
C VAL A 72 -4.11 4.83 15.86
N GLN A 73 -4.72 3.72 16.21
CA GLN A 73 -4.08 2.39 16.18
C GLN A 73 -3.89 1.89 14.76
N VAL A 74 -2.79 1.18 14.51
CA VAL A 74 -2.56 0.49 13.23
C VAL A 74 -3.38 -0.79 13.18
N GLU A 75 -4.25 -0.90 12.20
CA GLU A 75 -4.99 -2.13 11.91
C GLU A 75 -4.35 -2.89 10.75
N VAL A 76 -4.09 -4.18 10.95
CA VAL A 76 -3.52 -5.05 9.90
C VAL A 76 -4.64 -5.66 9.09
N LEU A 77 -4.60 -5.49 7.76
CA LEU A 77 -5.56 -6.07 6.83
C LEU A 77 -4.88 -7.14 5.96
N PRO A 78 -5.19 -8.42 6.17
CA PRO A 78 -4.58 -9.54 5.42
C PRO A 78 -4.78 -9.47 3.91
N GLY A 79 -5.83 -8.81 3.43
CA GLY A 79 -6.09 -8.64 1.99
C GLY A 79 -5.02 -7.82 1.24
N PHE A 80 -4.15 -7.12 1.97
CA PHE A 80 -2.95 -6.48 1.38
C PHE A 80 -1.70 -7.35 1.54
N LYS A 81 -1.85 -8.65 1.73
CA LYS A 81 -0.72 -9.58 1.79
C LYS A 81 -0.07 -9.74 0.41
N ASP A 82 1.25 -9.87 0.42
CA ASP A 82 2.02 -10.24 -0.77
C ASP A 82 1.60 -11.64 -1.27
N THR A 83 1.32 -11.73 -2.56
CA THR A 83 0.93 -12.98 -3.23
C THR A 83 2.10 -13.59 -4.04
N LEU A 84 3.33 -13.26 -3.68
CA LEU A 84 4.51 -13.90 -4.25
C LEU A 84 4.38 -15.42 -4.12
N GLY A 85 4.44 -16.10 -5.27
CA GLY A 85 4.27 -17.54 -5.34
C GLY A 85 2.83 -18.01 -5.55
N TYR A 86 1.89 -17.10 -5.91
CA TYR A 86 0.59 -17.53 -6.43
C TYR A 86 0.79 -18.55 -7.56
N LYS A 87 0.10 -19.66 -7.46
CA LYS A 87 0.06 -20.68 -8.49
C LYS A 87 -1.37 -20.79 -9.00
N ALA A 88 -1.52 -20.68 -10.32
CA ALA A 88 -2.81 -20.92 -10.95
C ALA A 88 -3.32 -22.33 -10.60
N PRO A 89 -4.63 -22.51 -10.37
CA PRO A 89 -5.23 -23.82 -10.27
C PRO A 89 -4.97 -24.65 -11.54
N ALA A 90 -4.92 -25.98 -11.40
CA ALA A 90 -4.70 -26.89 -12.53
C ALA A 90 -5.68 -26.61 -13.68
N GLY A 91 -5.16 -26.52 -14.89
CA GLY A 91 -5.93 -26.23 -16.10
C GLY A 91 -6.12 -24.73 -16.42
N TRP A 92 -5.62 -23.85 -15.56
CA TRP A 92 -5.62 -22.40 -15.80
C TRP A 92 -4.24 -21.84 -16.14
N GLU A 93 -3.22 -22.70 -16.09
CA GLU A 93 -1.86 -22.35 -16.50
C GLU A 93 -1.82 -22.13 -18.02
N ASN A 94 -1.12 -21.11 -18.46
CA ASN A 94 -0.81 -20.91 -19.86
C ASN A 94 0.65 -21.32 -20.14
N PRO A 95 0.90 -22.54 -20.65
CA PRO A 95 2.26 -23.05 -20.85
C PRO A 95 3.05 -22.28 -21.93
N ASN A 96 2.35 -21.52 -22.79
CA ASN A 96 2.97 -20.74 -23.86
C ASN A 96 3.23 -19.28 -23.45
N ARG A 97 3.05 -18.96 -22.18
CA ARG A 97 3.18 -17.60 -21.72
C ARG A 97 4.62 -17.26 -21.37
N GLU A 98 5.09 -16.18 -21.92
CA GLU A 98 6.29 -15.49 -21.48
C GLU A 98 5.93 -14.33 -20.54
N GLY A 99 6.65 -14.22 -19.40
CA GLY A 99 6.47 -13.13 -18.43
C GLY A 99 5.58 -13.45 -17.23
N PRO A 100 5.28 -12.44 -16.39
CA PRO A 100 4.53 -12.61 -15.14
C PRO A 100 3.12 -13.16 -15.36
N ASP A 101 2.64 -13.97 -14.41
CA ASP A 101 1.28 -14.50 -14.46
C ASP A 101 0.24 -13.40 -14.13
N PRO A 102 -0.71 -13.09 -15.06
CA PRO A 102 -1.76 -12.11 -14.82
C PRO A 102 -2.75 -12.57 -13.74
N LEU A 103 -2.89 -13.89 -13.54
CA LEU A 103 -3.80 -14.41 -12.52
C LEU A 103 -3.33 -14.04 -11.12
N GLY A 104 -2.00 -14.09 -10.87
CA GLY A 104 -1.43 -13.63 -9.61
C GLY A 104 -1.65 -12.13 -9.39
N GLY A 105 -1.47 -11.32 -10.44
CA GLY A 105 -1.78 -9.89 -10.38
C GLY A 105 -3.27 -9.59 -10.15
N ALA A 106 -4.15 -10.33 -10.81
CA ALA A 106 -5.60 -10.20 -10.63
C ALA A 106 -6.05 -10.62 -9.23
N GLU A 107 -5.48 -11.72 -8.69
CA GLU A 107 -5.77 -12.19 -7.33
C GLU A 107 -5.33 -11.15 -6.30
N SER A 108 -4.11 -10.63 -6.42
CA SER A 108 -3.58 -9.57 -5.55
C SER A 108 -4.45 -8.32 -5.58
N ALA A 109 -4.84 -7.87 -6.78
CA ALA A 109 -5.68 -6.70 -6.96
C ALA A 109 -7.08 -6.92 -6.37
N GLY A 110 -7.66 -8.11 -6.56
CA GLY A 110 -8.97 -8.48 -6.00
C GLY A 110 -8.97 -8.51 -4.48
N SER A 111 -7.98 -9.15 -3.87
CA SER A 111 -7.78 -9.17 -2.42
C SER A 111 -7.58 -7.77 -1.84
N ALA A 112 -6.72 -6.95 -2.47
CA ALA A 112 -6.49 -5.58 -2.06
C ALA A 112 -7.75 -4.71 -2.19
N PHE A 113 -8.54 -4.90 -3.25
CA PHE A 113 -9.81 -4.20 -3.44
C PHE A 113 -10.84 -4.58 -2.37
N ALA A 114 -10.95 -5.87 -2.02
CA ALA A 114 -11.82 -6.31 -0.93
C ALA A 114 -11.41 -5.67 0.42
N ALA A 115 -10.11 -5.58 0.71
CA ALA A 115 -9.59 -4.89 1.88
C ALA A 115 -9.84 -3.37 1.84
N LEU A 116 -9.75 -2.75 0.66
CA LEU A 116 -10.11 -1.34 0.45
C LEU A 116 -11.56 -1.06 0.83
N ARG A 117 -12.49 -1.95 0.46
CA ARG A 117 -13.91 -1.83 0.85
C ARG A 117 -14.10 -1.94 2.37
N GLN A 118 -13.28 -2.72 3.07
CA GLN A 118 -13.29 -2.75 4.54
C GLN A 118 -12.83 -1.40 5.13
N ILE A 119 -11.78 -0.79 4.57
CA ILE A 119 -11.34 0.55 4.99
C ILE A 119 -12.46 1.56 4.79
N GLN A 120 -13.11 1.57 3.63
CA GLN A 120 -14.24 2.47 3.34
C GLN A 120 -15.39 2.32 4.35
N ALA A 121 -15.72 1.09 4.72
CA ALA A 121 -16.76 0.83 5.71
C ALA A 121 -16.39 1.30 7.14
N LYS A 122 -15.10 1.26 7.49
CA LYS A 122 -14.59 1.66 8.81
C LYS A 122 -14.36 3.17 8.94
N VAL A 123 -14.04 3.82 7.83
CA VAL A 123 -13.72 5.26 7.77
C VAL A 123 -14.62 5.95 6.73
N PRO A 124 -15.95 5.90 6.91
CA PRO A 124 -16.86 6.61 6.01
C PRO A 124 -16.67 8.12 6.18
N ASP A 125 -16.60 8.87 5.07
CA ASP A 125 -16.39 10.33 5.04
C ASP A 125 -15.15 10.84 5.76
N GLY A 126 -14.16 9.96 5.96
CA GLY A 126 -12.92 10.28 6.66
C GLY A 126 -11.69 10.10 5.80
N ARG A 127 -10.53 10.30 6.45
CA ARG A 127 -9.22 10.11 5.85
C ARG A 127 -8.49 8.93 6.49
N ALA A 128 -8.11 7.96 5.67
CA ALA A 128 -7.33 6.80 6.08
C ALA A 128 -5.92 6.85 5.47
N VAL A 129 -4.99 6.17 6.10
CA VAL A 129 -3.62 5.97 5.61
C VAL A 129 -3.32 4.48 5.55
N LEU A 130 -2.73 4.02 4.44
CA LEU A 130 -2.34 2.63 4.21
C LEU A 130 -0.86 2.54 3.84
N CYS A 131 -0.13 1.67 4.50
CA CYS A 131 1.18 1.22 4.05
C CYS A 131 1.13 -0.20 3.51
N SER A 132 1.66 -0.42 2.29
CA SER A 132 1.66 -1.71 1.64
C SER A 132 2.95 -1.97 0.86
N TYR A 133 2.96 -3.01 0.03
CA TYR A 133 4.11 -3.48 -0.75
C TYR A 133 4.19 -2.80 -2.12
N GLY A 134 5.40 -2.84 -2.68
CA GLY A 134 5.69 -2.32 -4.01
C GLY A 134 4.97 -3.02 -5.16
N ASP A 135 4.46 -4.21 -4.95
CA ASP A 135 3.74 -5.03 -5.94
C ASP A 135 2.22 -4.86 -5.79
N ILE A 136 1.72 -4.79 -4.55
CA ILE A 136 0.29 -4.69 -4.26
C ILE A 136 -0.27 -3.31 -4.63
N VAL A 137 0.45 -2.25 -4.30
CA VAL A 137 0.00 -0.88 -4.60
C VAL A 137 -0.20 -0.68 -6.10
N PRO A 138 0.74 -1.02 -7.01
CA PRO A 138 0.50 -0.92 -8.45
C PRO A 138 -0.63 -1.80 -8.96
N ALA A 139 -0.77 -3.03 -8.45
CA ALA A 139 -1.86 -3.93 -8.85
C ALA A 139 -3.23 -3.34 -8.49
N LEU A 140 -3.38 -2.79 -7.28
CA LEU A 140 -4.60 -2.09 -6.86
C LEU A 140 -4.87 -0.86 -7.72
N MET A 141 -3.83 -0.02 -7.98
CA MET A 141 -3.98 1.18 -8.82
C MET A 141 -4.42 0.82 -10.23
N ALA A 142 -3.82 -0.22 -10.84
CA ALA A 142 -4.19 -0.70 -12.17
C ALA A 142 -5.64 -1.19 -12.21
N PHE A 143 -6.06 -1.96 -11.20
CA PHE A 143 -7.43 -2.43 -11.08
C PHE A 143 -8.42 -1.28 -10.97
N LEU A 144 -8.18 -0.33 -10.06
CA LEU A 144 -9.06 0.83 -9.87
C LEU A 144 -9.11 1.72 -11.11
N SER A 145 -7.98 1.94 -11.79
CA SER A 145 -7.94 2.69 -13.05
C SER A 145 -8.79 2.02 -14.12
N GLY A 146 -8.62 0.71 -14.32
CA GLY A 146 -9.41 -0.06 -15.27
C GLY A 146 -10.90 -0.05 -14.96
N ALA A 147 -11.26 -0.27 -13.69
CA ALA A 147 -12.65 -0.30 -13.23
C ALA A 147 -13.36 1.06 -13.37
N ASN A 148 -12.63 2.16 -13.31
CA ASN A 148 -13.18 3.52 -13.40
C ASN A 148 -12.96 4.19 -14.78
N GLY A 149 -12.31 3.52 -15.72
CA GLY A 149 -11.97 4.08 -17.02
C GLY A 149 -11.03 5.29 -16.95
N THR A 150 -10.14 5.30 -15.96
CA THR A 150 -9.17 6.38 -15.72
C THR A 150 -7.74 5.92 -15.96
N HIS A 151 -6.80 6.86 -16.01
CA HIS A 151 -5.38 6.53 -16.11
C HIS A 151 -4.76 6.32 -14.73
N MET A 152 -3.80 5.40 -14.65
CA MET A 152 -2.95 5.30 -13.46
C MET A 152 -2.16 6.59 -13.27
N PRO A 153 -2.03 7.08 -12.02
CA PRO A 153 -1.12 8.17 -11.75
C PRO A 153 0.33 7.77 -12.08
N ALA A 154 1.14 8.70 -12.52
CA ALA A 154 2.57 8.47 -12.72
C ALA A 154 3.21 8.00 -11.41
N ARG A 155 4.13 7.03 -11.50
CA ARG A 155 4.84 6.49 -10.35
C ARG A 155 6.25 7.07 -10.28
N ASN A 156 6.56 7.71 -9.16
CA ASN A 156 7.92 7.91 -8.74
C ASN A 156 8.35 6.73 -7.87
N ASN A 157 9.49 6.10 -8.18
CA ASN A 157 10.03 4.97 -7.41
C ASN A 157 10.74 5.37 -6.10
N LYS A 158 10.83 6.67 -5.81
CA LYS A 158 11.45 7.16 -4.58
C LYS A 158 10.58 6.89 -3.38
N LYS A 159 11.21 6.67 -2.22
CA LYS A 159 10.52 6.62 -0.94
C LYS A 159 9.88 7.99 -0.67
N GLY A 160 8.74 7.98 0.05
CA GLY A 160 8.02 9.21 0.35
C GLY A 160 6.95 9.62 -0.67
N ALA A 161 6.84 8.93 -1.81
CA ALA A 161 5.72 9.13 -2.74
C ALA A 161 4.42 8.59 -2.12
N VAL A 162 3.33 9.33 -2.33
CA VAL A 162 1.99 8.99 -1.82
C VAL A 162 1.00 8.92 -2.97
N PHE A 163 0.19 7.89 -2.99
CA PHE A 163 -0.97 7.77 -3.88
C PHE A 163 -2.23 8.05 -3.08
N THR A 164 -3.09 8.90 -3.59
CA THR A 164 -4.37 9.19 -2.96
C THR A 164 -5.51 8.62 -3.79
N VAL A 165 -6.34 7.82 -3.14
CA VAL A 165 -7.58 7.27 -3.69
C VAL A 165 -8.73 7.92 -2.96
N VAL A 166 -9.61 8.61 -3.69
CA VAL A 166 -10.87 9.12 -3.15
C VAL A 166 -11.99 8.24 -3.66
N ILE A 167 -12.72 7.61 -2.74
CA ILE A 167 -13.80 6.66 -3.04
C ILE A 167 -15.12 7.30 -2.67
N ASP A 168 -16.00 7.50 -3.64
CA ASP A 168 -17.35 7.98 -3.43
C ASP A 168 -18.36 7.02 -4.07
N GLY A 169 -19.05 6.25 -3.23
CA GLY A 169 -19.88 5.13 -3.68
C GLY A 169 -19.06 4.07 -4.41
N ASP A 170 -19.39 3.85 -5.68
CA ASP A 170 -18.70 2.88 -6.55
C ASP A 170 -17.60 3.52 -7.42
N LYS A 171 -17.41 4.83 -7.31
CA LYS A 171 -16.40 5.56 -8.08
C LYS A 171 -15.13 5.78 -7.27
N ALA A 172 -14.00 5.66 -7.94
CA ALA A 172 -12.71 6.01 -7.37
C ALA A 172 -11.98 6.99 -8.27
N SER A 173 -11.42 8.05 -7.68
CA SER A 173 -10.45 8.93 -8.34
C SER A 173 -9.06 8.69 -7.76
N LEU A 174 -8.07 8.75 -8.63
CA LEU A 174 -6.69 8.40 -8.32
C LEU A 174 -5.79 9.58 -8.59
N SER A 175 -4.89 9.87 -7.66
CA SER A 175 -3.81 10.83 -7.85
C SER A 175 -2.52 10.33 -7.21
N GLY A 176 -1.40 10.95 -7.55
CA GLY A 176 -0.10 10.63 -6.96
C GLY A 176 0.66 11.91 -6.69
N ALA A 177 1.38 11.94 -5.59
CA ALA A 177 2.32 13.00 -5.25
C ALA A 177 3.71 12.41 -5.04
N ASP A 178 4.70 13.06 -5.65
CA ASP A 178 6.10 12.72 -5.41
C ASP A 178 6.51 13.07 -3.98
N ALA A 179 7.55 12.40 -3.51
CA ALA A 179 8.19 12.77 -2.27
C ALA A 179 8.69 14.23 -2.34
N PRO A 180 8.59 15.00 -1.24
CA PRO A 180 9.24 16.30 -1.16
C PRO A 180 10.74 16.19 -1.46
N ALA A 181 11.32 17.28 -1.98
CA ALA A 181 12.75 17.31 -2.35
C ALA A 181 13.69 17.03 -1.16
N ASP A 182 13.25 17.34 0.05
CA ASP A 182 13.95 17.12 1.33
C ASP A 182 13.63 15.78 2.00
N PHE A 183 12.88 14.88 1.32
CA PHE A 183 12.58 13.56 1.89
C PHE A 183 13.85 12.71 1.96
N PRO A 184 14.16 12.10 3.11
CA PRO A 184 15.35 11.24 3.27
C PRO A 184 15.33 10.06 2.29
N GLN A 185 16.42 9.85 1.55
CA GLN A 185 16.58 8.74 0.61
C GLN A 185 17.47 7.64 1.20
#